data_87678b1e8380eb656f7f5da527813475
#
_entry.id   87678b1e8380eb656f7f5da527813475
#
_cell.length_a   1.000
_cell.length_b   1.000
_cell.length_c   1.000
_cell.angle_alpha   90.00
_cell.angle_beta   90.00
_cell.angle_gamma   90.00
#
_symmetry.space_group_name_H-M   'P 1'
#
loop_
_entity.id
_entity.type
_entity.pdbx_description
1 polymer ?
#
loop_
_entity_poly.entity_id
_entity_poly.type
_entity_poly.pdbx_seq_one_letter_code
_entity_poly.pdbx_strand_id
1 'polypeptide(L)'
;MFITITRTGLCRIGVGLSVFAVLTAVFILFPRENAEPTAAEQAVPASVSDWGLLFQTEGQPPVGNVSAEELRQYNVGDTSRKTIYLTFDAGYENGCTPAILDALKKHDAPACFFVVGNFIDTAPELVKRMAAEGHIVGNHTLHHPDMSGIADKSAFTAELNGLEEKYTALTGQPMQKFYRPPQGKFSEENLRQAQELGYTTVFWSLAYVDWYTDNQPTDEQAFSKLLPRIHNGAIVLLHSTSETNARILDELLTKWEEAGYTFGALTELAQ
;
A
#
# COMPACT_ATOMS: atom_id res chain seq x y z
N MET A 1 -28.82 7.06 -48.29
CA MET A 1 -30.02 7.78 -48.76
C MET A 1 -30.18 8.93 -47.80
N PHE A 2 -29.55 9.95 -48.08
CA PHE A 2 -29.92 11.30 -48.62
C PHE A 2 -31.16 11.89 -47.89
N ILE A 3 -30.88 13.06 -47.23
CA ILE A 3 -31.40 14.42 -47.48
C ILE A 3 -32.60 14.74 -46.58
N THR A 4 -32.86 15.88 -45.96
CA THR A 4 -32.54 17.27 -46.35
C THR A 4 -32.86 18.22 -45.19
N ILE A 5 -32.12 19.33 -45.16
CA ILE A 5 -32.33 20.56 -44.42
C ILE A 5 -33.55 21.32 -44.95
N THR A 6 -34.32 22.01 -44.06
CA THR A 6 -34.94 23.29 -44.48
C THR A 6 -35.07 24.28 -43.33
N ARG A 7 -34.63 25.49 -43.63
CA ARG A 7 -34.77 26.78 -42.94
C ARG A 7 -36.20 27.33 -43.08
N THR A 8 -36.52 28.24 -42.21
CA THR A 8 -37.18 29.56 -42.31
C THR A 8 -38.09 29.77 -41.12
N GLY A 9 -38.17 30.84 -40.43
CA GLY A 9 -37.79 32.20 -40.59
C GLY A 9 -38.70 33.11 -39.75
N LEU A 10 -38.27 34.28 -39.59
CA LEU A 10 -38.94 35.56 -39.27
C LEU A 10 -39.09 36.02 -37.82
N CYS A 11 -38.38 37.02 -37.67
CA CYS A 11 -38.44 38.26 -36.89
C CYS A 11 -39.83 38.77 -36.49
N ARG A 12 -39.98 39.18 -35.22
CA ARG A 12 -40.89 40.31 -34.89
C ARG A 12 -40.27 41.17 -33.81
N ILE A 13 -40.06 42.42 -34.23
CA ILE A 13 -39.67 43.60 -33.46
C ILE A 13 -40.91 44.03 -32.64
N GLY A 14 -40.72 44.25 -31.36
CA GLY A 14 -41.67 44.89 -30.49
C GLY A 14 -41.02 45.99 -29.68
N VAL A 15 -41.30 47.24 -30.08
CA VAL A 15 -40.93 48.46 -29.37
C VAL A 15 -41.89 48.65 -28.20
N GLY A 16 -41.40 48.98 -27.03
CA GLY A 16 -42.25 49.25 -25.86
C GLY A 16 -41.53 50.05 -24.79
N LEU A 17 -41.62 51.36 -24.94
CA LEU A 17 -41.64 52.45 -23.94
C LEU A 17 -40.96 52.29 -22.57
N SER A 18 -40.03 53.19 -22.38
CA SER A 18 -39.35 53.60 -21.13
C SER A 18 -40.35 54.22 -20.14
N VAL A 19 -40.34 53.77 -18.87
CA VAL A 19 -40.79 54.54 -17.75
C VAL A 19 -39.65 54.70 -16.78
N PHE A 20 -39.16 55.94 -16.66
CA PHE A 20 -38.21 56.36 -15.65
C PHE A 20 -38.94 56.45 -14.28
N ALA A 21 -38.59 55.57 -13.39
CA ALA A 21 -38.90 55.76 -11.94
C ALA A 21 -37.61 56.12 -11.24
N VAL A 22 -37.51 57.36 -10.79
CA VAL A 22 -36.43 57.86 -9.93
C VAL A 22 -36.70 57.33 -8.52
N LEU A 23 -35.97 56.36 -8.05
CA LEU A 23 -35.93 55.95 -6.66
C LEU A 23 -34.67 56.54 -6.02
N THR A 24 -34.86 57.53 -5.20
CA THR A 24 -33.84 58.10 -4.27
C THR A 24 -33.49 56.99 -3.25
N ALA A 25 -32.33 56.39 -3.41
CA ALA A 25 -31.77 55.46 -2.42
C ALA A 25 -31.08 56.28 -1.32
N VAL A 26 -31.62 56.21 -0.11
CA VAL A 26 -30.97 56.62 1.11
C VAL A 26 -29.85 55.64 1.44
N PHE A 27 -28.59 56.09 1.27
CA PHE A 27 -27.43 55.31 1.71
C PHE A 27 -27.32 55.44 3.27
N ILE A 28 -27.70 54.40 3.94
CA ILE A 28 -27.32 54.20 5.33
C ILE A 28 -25.91 53.59 5.32
N LEU A 29 -24.92 54.42 5.67
CA LEU A 29 -23.52 53.96 5.90
C LEU A 29 -23.49 53.11 7.19
N PHE A 30 -23.51 51.80 7.02
CA PHE A 30 -23.00 50.91 8.04
C PHE A 30 -21.48 50.81 7.88
N PRO A 31 -20.71 50.90 8.99
CA PRO A 31 -19.27 50.62 8.89
C PRO A 31 -19.07 49.17 8.52
N ARG A 32 -18.41 48.97 7.38
CA ARG A 32 -17.91 47.65 6.98
C ARG A 32 -16.78 47.31 7.92
N GLU A 33 -17.00 46.40 8.86
CA GLU A 33 -15.90 45.69 9.48
C GLU A 33 -15.11 44.99 8.39
N ASN A 34 -13.87 45.40 8.23
CA ASN A 34 -12.90 44.64 7.40
C ASN A 34 -12.64 43.30 8.10
N ALA A 35 -13.43 42.29 7.76
CA ALA A 35 -13.00 40.92 7.96
C ALA A 35 -11.80 40.72 7.05
N GLU A 36 -10.62 40.66 7.62
CA GLU A 36 -9.45 40.14 6.91
C GLU A 36 -9.81 38.75 6.38
N PRO A 37 -9.49 38.43 5.13
CA PRO A 37 -9.66 37.06 4.64
C PRO A 37 -8.76 36.19 5.50
N THR A 38 -9.34 35.38 6.37
CA THR A 38 -8.65 34.22 6.93
C THR A 38 -8.01 33.50 5.75
N ALA A 39 -6.69 33.47 5.75
CA ALA A 39 -5.92 32.71 4.79
C ALA A 39 -6.48 31.27 4.84
N ALA A 40 -7.23 30.92 3.81
CA ALA A 40 -7.52 29.51 3.57
C ALA A 40 -6.14 28.88 3.45
N GLU A 41 -5.80 28.07 4.43
CA GLU A 41 -4.61 27.23 4.42
C GLU A 41 -4.68 26.45 3.12
N GLN A 42 -3.90 26.90 2.14
CA GLN A 42 -3.75 26.21 0.88
C GLN A 42 -3.13 24.88 1.27
N ALA A 43 -3.92 23.82 1.30
CA ALA A 43 -3.43 22.48 1.45
C ALA A 43 -2.37 22.29 0.38
N VAL A 44 -1.11 22.26 0.80
CA VAL A 44 0.00 21.88 -0.09
C VAL A 44 -0.37 20.48 -0.57
N PRO A 45 -0.46 20.23 -1.89
CA PRO A 45 -0.77 18.90 -2.36
C PRO A 45 0.27 17.95 -1.80
N ALA A 46 -0.17 16.95 -1.06
CA ALA A 46 0.70 15.93 -0.50
C ALA A 46 1.52 15.33 -1.64
N SER A 47 2.84 15.43 -1.57
CA SER A 47 3.71 14.83 -2.58
C SER A 47 3.51 13.32 -2.55
N VAL A 48 3.04 12.75 -3.65
CA VAL A 48 2.94 11.30 -3.84
C VAL A 48 4.33 10.78 -4.15
N SER A 49 4.74 9.73 -3.48
CA SER A 49 6.02 9.07 -3.67
C SER A 49 5.83 7.56 -3.86
N ASP A 50 6.67 6.98 -4.69
CA ASP A 50 6.80 5.53 -4.84
C ASP A 50 8.01 5.07 -4.02
N TRP A 51 7.88 3.96 -3.29
CA TRP A 51 9.01 3.36 -2.60
C TRP A 51 9.97 2.73 -3.61
N GLY A 52 11.19 3.23 -3.67
CA GLY A 52 12.23 2.78 -4.58
C GLY A 52 13.55 2.45 -3.87
N LEU A 53 14.26 1.45 -4.38
CA LEU A 53 15.51 0.95 -3.84
C LEU A 53 16.63 1.01 -4.86
N LEU A 54 17.80 1.52 -4.45
CA LEU A 54 19.03 1.49 -5.22
C LEU A 54 20.03 0.54 -4.54
N PHE A 55 20.25 -0.62 -5.16
CA PHE A 55 21.26 -1.58 -4.72
C PHE A 55 22.64 -1.17 -5.25
N GLN A 56 23.57 -0.92 -4.36
CA GLN A 56 24.92 -0.43 -4.68
C GLN A 56 25.99 -1.49 -4.44
N THR A 57 25.93 -2.19 -3.32
CA THR A 57 26.94 -3.14 -2.87
C THR A 57 26.28 -4.45 -2.46
N GLU A 58 26.87 -5.56 -2.89
CA GLU A 58 26.44 -6.90 -2.47
C GLU A 58 26.51 -7.06 -0.95
N GLY A 59 25.50 -7.69 -0.35
CA GLY A 59 25.43 -7.92 1.09
C GLY A 59 25.19 -6.69 1.96
N GLN A 60 24.92 -5.53 1.35
CA GLN A 60 24.64 -4.29 2.07
C GLN A 60 23.21 -3.83 1.85
N PRO A 61 22.58 -3.17 2.85
CA PRO A 61 21.28 -2.56 2.67
C PRO A 61 21.28 -1.59 1.48
N PRO A 62 20.21 -1.57 0.66
CA PRO A 62 20.06 -0.61 -0.41
C PRO A 62 19.81 0.79 0.14
N VAL A 63 20.02 1.80 -0.69
CA VAL A 63 19.58 3.16 -0.41
C VAL A 63 18.13 3.32 -0.88
N GLY A 64 17.24 3.70 0.02
CA GLY A 64 15.87 4.10 -0.33
C GLY A 64 15.84 5.52 -0.92
N ASN A 65 14.84 5.82 -1.72
CA ASN A 65 14.61 7.16 -2.26
C ASN A 65 14.06 8.15 -1.21
N VAL A 66 13.61 7.64 -0.06
CA VAL A 66 13.16 8.42 1.10
C VAL A 66 13.81 7.83 2.34
N SER A 67 14.22 8.65 3.30
CA SER A 67 14.85 8.15 4.52
C SER A 67 13.81 7.47 5.43
N ALA A 68 14.18 6.35 6.03
CA ALA A 68 13.33 5.64 6.98
C ALA A 68 12.99 6.51 8.22
N GLU A 69 13.90 7.43 8.60
CA GLU A 69 13.71 8.35 9.72
C GLU A 69 12.60 9.37 9.44
N GLU A 70 12.56 9.91 8.20
CA GLU A 70 11.49 10.83 7.78
C GLU A 70 10.12 10.14 7.77
N LEU A 71 10.09 8.86 7.41
CA LEU A 71 8.85 8.10 7.28
C LEU A 71 8.36 7.52 8.63
N ARG A 72 9.20 7.41 9.65
CA ARG A 72 8.92 6.64 10.88
C ARG A 72 8.41 5.24 10.56
N GLN A 73 9.05 4.58 9.59
CA GLN A 73 8.57 3.33 9.00
C GLN A 73 9.67 2.27 9.03
N TYR A 74 9.27 1.00 8.92
CA TYR A 74 10.21 -0.10 8.81
C TYR A 74 10.43 -0.47 7.34
N ASN A 75 11.66 -0.32 6.87
CA ASN A 75 12.11 -0.84 5.58
C ASN A 75 13.30 -1.79 5.73
N VAL A 76 14.01 -1.68 6.84
CA VAL A 76 15.13 -2.55 7.23
C VAL A 76 15.10 -2.72 8.75
N GLY A 77 15.44 -3.91 9.23
CA GLY A 77 15.58 -4.21 10.64
C GLY A 77 17.00 -3.89 11.17
N ASP A 78 17.36 -4.50 12.29
CA ASP A 78 18.68 -4.33 12.91
C ASP A 78 19.79 -4.88 12.00
N THR A 79 20.56 -4.00 11.40
CA THR A 79 21.65 -4.32 10.47
C THR A 79 22.89 -4.94 11.16
N SER A 80 22.93 -4.95 12.50
CA SER A 80 23.98 -5.65 13.26
C SER A 80 23.75 -7.16 13.34
N ARG A 81 22.53 -7.63 13.06
CA ARG A 81 22.11 -9.02 13.18
C ARG A 81 21.82 -9.65 11.82
N LYS A 82 22.25 -10.88 11.62
CA LYS A 82 21.90 -11.69 10.44
C LYS A 82 20.47 -12.23 10.56
N THR A 83 19.50 -11.33 10.65
CA THR A 83 18.07 -11.68 10.72
C THR A 83 17.37 -11.19 9.45
N ILE A 84 16.54 -12.04 8.86
CA ILE A 84 15.71 -11.76 7.69
C ILE A 84 14.25 -11.74 8.16
N TYR A 85 13.50 -10.76 7.70
CA TYR A 85 12.06 -10.64 7.93
C TYR A 85 11.32 -10.91 6.62
N LEU A 86 10.66 -12.06 6.54
CA LEU A 86 9.96 -12.49 5.33
C LEU A 86 8.58 -11.83 5.27
N THR A 87 8.26 -11.24 4.13
CA THR A 87 6.94 -10.65 3.91
C THR A 87 6.41 -11.01 2.52
N PHE A 88 5.10 -11.28 2.44
CA PHE A 88 4.42 -11.65 1.21
C PHE A 88 3.22 -10.74 0.99
N ASP A 89 3.11 -10.15 -0.21
CA ASP A 89 1.88 -9.49 -0.62
C ASP A 89 0.96 -10.52 -1.29
N ALA A 90 -0.29 -10.59 -0.79
CA ALA A 90 -1.26 -11.63 -1.14
C ALA A 90 -2.58 -11.00 -1.62
N GLY A 91 -2.66 -10.73 -2.93
CA GLY A 91 -3.82 -10.10 -3.57
C GLY A 91 -4.94 -11.10 -3.90
N TYR A 92 -4.58 -12.30 -4.32
CA TYR A 92 -5.47 -13.42 -4.64
C TYR A 92 -4.72 -14.74 -4.54
N GLU A 93 -5.47 -15.86 -4.53
CA GLU A 93 -4.89 -17.21 -4.50
C GLU A 93 -4.93 -17.83 -5.90
N ASN A 94 -3.81 -18.45 -6.31
CA ASN A 94 -3.67 -19.14 -7.60
C ASN A 94 -3.03 -20.54 -7.47
N GLY A 95 -3.00 -21.10 -6.26
CA GLY A 95 -2.42 -22.42 -5.96
C GLY A 95 -0.99 -22.37 -5.39
N CYS A 96 -0.37 -21.20 -5.28
CA CYS A 96 1.02 -21.04 -4.84
C CYS A 96 1.17 -20.97 -3.32
N THR A 97 0.24 -20.35 -2.62
CA THR A 97 0.35 -20.09 -1.17
C THR A 97 0.54 -21.35 -0.32
N PRO A 98 -0.11 -22.50 -0.59
CA PRO A 98 0.13 -23.72 0.19
C PRO A 98 1.59 -24.17 0.22
N ALA A 99 2.27 -24.15 -0.93
CA ALA A 99 3.68 -24.54 -1.02
C ALA A 99 4.60 -23.55 -0.29
N ILE A 100 4.26 -22.25 -0.34
CA ILE A 100 4.98 -21.21 0.42
C ILE A 100 4.86 -21.49 1.92
N LEU A 101 3.66 -21.74 2.42
CA LEU A 101 3.43 -22.06 3.84
C LEU A 101 4.14 -23.36 4.27
N ASP A 102 4.16 -24.38 3.40
CA ASP A 102 4.89 -25.63 3.67
C ASP A 102 6.40 -25.40 3.80
N ALA A 103 6.98 -24.57 2.93
CA ALA A 103 8.38 -24.21 2.99
C ALA A 103 8.70 -23.40 4.27
N LEU A 104 7.89 -22.38 4.59
CA LEU A 104 8.05 -21.59 5.81
C LEU A 104 8.00 -22.46 7.07
N LYS A 105 7.05 -23.40 7.12
CA LYS A 105 6.92 -24.35 8.24
C LYS A 105 8.12 -25.28 8.39
N LYS A 106 8.67 -25.76 7.28
CA LYS A 106 9.86 -26.63 7.28
C LYS A 106 11.09 -25.95 7.89
N HIS A 107 11.22 -24.63 7.71
CA HIS A 107 12.35 -23.82 8.18
C HIS A 107 12.05 -23.08 9.50
N ASP A 108 10.91 -23.35 10.18
CA ASP A 108 10.45 -22.59 11.33
C ASP A 108 10.53 -21.06 11.09
N ALA A 109 10.29 -20.64 9.86
CA ALA A 109 10.47 -19.25 9.41
C ALA A 109 9.17 -18.45 9.58
N PRO A 110 9.07 -17.53 10.55
CA PRO A 110 7.93 -16.64 10.65
C PRO A 110 7.88 -15.69 9.47
N ALA A 111 6.66 -15.35 9.03
CA ALA A 111 6.44 -14.41 7.94
C ALA A 111 5.26 -13.47 8.24
N CYS A 112 5.18 -12.36 7.50
CA CYS A 112 4.00 -11.51 7.46
C CYS A 112 3.37 -11.58 6.07
N PHE A 113 2.09 -11.92 6.02
CA PHE A 113 1.29 -11.89 4.79
C PHE A 113 0.41 -10.64 4.79
N PHE A 114 0.71 -9.69 3.92
CA PHE A 114 -0.13 -8.52 3.70
C PHE A 114 -1.26 -8.91 2.74
N VAL A 115 -2.43 -9.18 3.28
CA VAL A 115 -3.58 -9.66 2.52
C VAL A 115 -4.53 -8.52 2.14
N VAL A 116 -5.26 -8.69 1.04
CA VAL A 116 -6.38 -7.83 0.65
C VAL A 116 -7.72 -8.52 0.92
N GLY A 117 -8.82 -7.76 0.85
CA GLY A 117 -10.17 -8.30 1.09
C GLY A 117 -10.51 -9.48 0.19
N ASN A 118 -10.15 -9.43 -1.09
CA ASN A 118 -10.38 -10.53 -2.03
C ASN A 118 -9.67 -11.83 -1.61
N PHE A 119 -8.46 -11.76 -1.07
CA PHE A 119 -7.76 -12.96 -0.60
C PHE A 119 -8.50 -13.61 0.59
N ILE A 120 -9.02 -12.81 1.53
CA ILE A 120 -9.83 -13.32 2.64
C ILE A 120 -11.11 -13.99 2.13
N ASP A 121 -11.77 -13.39 1.13
CA ASP A 121 -13.03 -13.91 0.60
C ASP A 121 -12.84 -15.22 -0.19
N THR A 122 -11.74 -15.34 -0.94
CA THR A 122 -11.52 -16.47 -1.86
C THR A 122 -10.68 -17.59 -1.29
N ALA A 123 -9.84 -17.30 -0.28
CA ALA A 123 -8.95 -18.27 0.35
C ALA A 123 -8.98 -18.23 1.91
N PRO A 124 -10.19 -18.26 2.53
CA PRO A 124 -10.32 -18.09 3.98
C PRO A 124 -9.56 -19.15 4.78
N GLU A 125 -9.46 -20.38 4.29
CA GLU A 125 -8.76 -21.45 5.00
C GLU A 125 -7.23 -21.24 5.00
N LEU A 126 -6.68 -20.57 3.97
CA LEU A 126 -5.26 -20.21 3.97
C LEU A 126 -4.98 -19.08 4.95
N VAL A 127 -5.87 -18.09 5.08
CA VAL A 127 -5.75 -17.04 6.11
C VAL A 127 -5.77 -17.63 7.51
N LYS A 128 -6.68 -18.57 7.78
CA LYS A 128 -6.70 -19.30 9.06
C LYS A 128 -5.42 -20.10 9.27
N ARG A 129 -4.91 -20.77 8.23
CA ARG A 129 -3.66 -21.52 8.27
C ARG A 129 -2.48 -20.61 8.59
N MET A 130 -2.36 -19.43 7.94
CA MET A 130 -1.33 -18.43 8.25
C MET A 130 -1.33 -18.09 9.74
N ALA A 131 -2.50 -17.74 10.29
CA ALA A 131 -2.63 -17.39 11.70
C ALA A 131 -2.31 -18.58 12.64
N ALA A 132 -2.77 -19.79 12.31
CA ALA A 132 -2.55 -21.00 13.10
C ALA A 132 -1.09 -21.46 13.11
N GLU A 133 -0.34 -21.21 12.03
CA GLU A 133 1.09 -21.51 11.91
C GLU A 133 1.98 -20.38 12.48
N GLY A 134 1.38 -19.34 13.09
CA GLY A 134 2.12 -18.28 13.79
C GLY A 134 2.61 -17.15 12.90
N HIS A 135 2.16 -17.11 11.64
CA HIS A 135 2.46 -15.98 10.76
C HIS A 135 1.60 -14.77 11.10
N ILE A 136 2.14 -13.58 10.83
CA ILE A 136 1.40 -12.33 10.92
C ILE A 136 0.52 -12.19 9.67
N VAL A 137 -0.76 -11.88 9.85
CA VAL A 137 -1.63 -11.43 8.77
C VAL A 137 -1.74 -9.91 8.89
N GLY A 138 -1.09 -9.20 7.96
CA GLY A 138 -1.03 -7.74 7.89
C GLY A 138 -2.04 -7.17 6.91
N ASN A 139 -2.25 -5.87 7.01
CA ASN A 139 -3.23 -5.13 6.23
C ASN A 139 -2.63 -4.61 4.92
N HIS A 140 -3.19 -5.05 3.79
CA HIS A 140 -2.85 -4.55 2.44
C HIS A 140 -4.05 -3.86 1.78
N THR A 141 -4.95 -3.30 2.60
CA THR A 141 -6.22 -2.65 2.25
C THR A 141 -7.33 -3.62 1.81
N LEU A 142 -8.55 -3.14 1.83
CA LEU A 142 -9.71 -3.94 1.46
C LEU A 142 -9.77 -4.22 -0.05
N HIS A 143 -9.50 -3.20 -0.90
CA HIS A 143 -9.68 -3.27 -2.35
C HIS A 143 -8.38 -3.04 -3.14
N HIS A 144 -7.24 -2.83 -2.49
CA HIS A 144 -5.94 -2.56 -3.12
C HIS A 144 -5.92 -1.29 -4.01
N PRO A 145 -6.52 -0.17 -3.60
CA PRO A 145 -6.43 1.07 -4.37
C PRO A 145 -5.05 1.72 -4.21
N ASP A 146 -4.74 2.68 -5.09
CA ASP A 146 -3.63 3.61 -4.85
C ASP A 146 -4.00 4.52 -3.67
N MET A 147 -3.51 4.17 -2.47
CA MET A 147 -3.83 4.89 -1.23
C MET A 147 -3.24 6.29 -1.20
N SER A 148 -2.16 6.55 -1.94
CA SER A 148 -1.50 7.86 -1.98
C SER A 148 -2.39 8.97 -2.53
N GLY A 149 -3.36 8.61 -3.37
CA GLY A 149 -4.36 9.50 -3.93
C GLY A 149 -5.59 9.72 -3.04
N ILE A 150 -5.73 9.00 -1.92
CA ILE A 150 -6.89 9.09 -1.03
C ILE A 150 -6.60 10.11 0.07
N ALA A 151 -6.99 11.37 -0.16
CA ALA A 151 -6.84 12.44 0.83
C ALA A 151 -7.94 12.42 1.91
N ASP A 152 -9.13 11.87 1.60
CA ASP A 152 -10.23 11.76 2.56
C ASP A 152 -9.93 10.71 3.63
N LYS A 153 -9.81 11.17 4.89
CA LYS A 153 -9.51 10.32 6.04
C LYS A 153 -10.56 9.23 6.25
N SER A 154 -11.83 9.50 5.97
CA SER A 154 -12.90 8.51 6.12
C SER A 154 -12.74 7.39 5.10
N ALA A 155 -12.46 7.73 3.84
CA ALA A 155 -12.20 6.75 2.78
C ALA A 155 -10.94 5.93 3.05
N PHE A 156 -9.84 6.58 3.50
CA PHE A 156 -8.63 5.89 3.92
C PHE A 156 -8.89 4.90 5.07
N THR A 157 -9.60 5.37 6.10
CA THR A 157 -9.95 4.54 7.26
C THR A 157 -10.84 3.35 6.88
N ALA A 158 -11.77 3.54 5.94
CA ALA A 158 -12.67 2.48 5.49
C ALA A 158 -11.90 1.33 4.80
N GLU A 159 -10.83 1.63 4.03
CA GLU A 159 -9.98 0.62 3.41
C GLU A 159 -9.25 -0.25 4.45
N LEU A 160 -8.73 0.35 5.52
CA LEU A 160 -8.01 -0.40 6.55
C LEU A 160 -8.98 -1.15 7.49
N ASN A 161 -9.99 -0.46 8.01
CA ASN A 161 -10.94 -1.05 8.95
C ASN A 161 -11.79 -2.13 8.30
N GLY A 162 -12.20 -1.95 7.04
CA GLY A 162 -12.97 -2.97 6.32
C GLY A 162 -12.23 -4.30 6.19
N LEU A 163 -10.91 -4.27 6.01
CA LEU A 163 -10.10 -5.49 6.03
C LEU A 163 -9.98 -6.09 7.43
N GLU A 164 -9.78 -5.26 8.46
CA GLU A 164 -9.75 -5.74 9.86
C GLU A 164 -11.05 -6.43 10.26
N GLU A 165 -12.18 -5.85 9.90
CA GLU A 165 -13.50 -6.41 10.18
C GLU A 165 -13.65 -7.79 9.52
N LYS A 166 -13.25 -7.93 8.24
CA LYS A 166 -13.27 -9.21 7.54
C LYS A 166 -12.38 -10.25 8.22
N TYR A 167 -11.14 -9.88 8.57
CA TYR A 167 -10.21 -10.77 9.24
C TYR A 167 -10.74 -11.21 10.61
N THR A 168 -11.24 -10.25 11.40
CA THR A 168 -11.80 -10.53 12.73
C THR A 168 -13.04 -11.42 12.64
N ALA A 169 -13.92 -11.17 11.66
CA ALA A 169 -15.09 -12.02 11.43
C ALA A 169 -14.71 -13.45 11.04
N LEU A 170 -13.61 -13.63 10.28
CA LEU A 170 -13.14 -14.93 9.84
C LEU A 170 -12.45 -15.73 10.96
N THR A 171 -11.61 -15.06 11.77
CA THR A 171 -10.68 -15.71 12.70
C THR A 171 -11.11 -15.62 14.16
N GLY A 172 -11.99 -14.67 14.49
CA GLY A 172 -12.32 -14.33 15.87
C GLY A 172 -11.19 -13.58 16.61
N GLN A 173 -10.12 -13.22 15.94
CA GLN A 173 -8.94 -12.56 16.52
C GLN A 173 -8.75 -11.16 15.90
N PRO A 174 -8.24 -10.18 16.65
CA PRO A 174 -7.90 -8.89 16.08
C PRO A 174 -6.73 -9.01 15.08
N MET A 175 -6.78 -8.24 14.01
CA MET A 175 -5.67 -8.16 13.06
C MET A 175 -4.49 -7.41 13.70
N GLN A 176 -3.27 -7.90 13.49
CA GLN A 176 -2.07 -7.19 13.93
C GLN A 176 -1.88 -5.91 13.11
N LYS A 177 -1.46 -4.84 13.77
CA LYS A 177 -1.40 -3.49 13.19
C LYS A 177 -0.15 -3.25 12.32
N PHE A 178 0.08 -4.13 11.37
CA PHE A 178 1.07 -3.92 10.30
C PHE A 178 0.34 -3.63 8.99
N TYR A 179 0.77 -2.57 8.31
CA TYR A 179 0.20 -2.10 7.06
C TYR A 179 1.26 -1.99 5.98
N ARG A 180 0.93 -2.39 4.77
CA ARG A 180 1.75 -2.10 3.58
C ARG A 180 0.91 -1.37 2.54
N PRO A 181 1.34 -0.17 2.10
CA PRO A 181 0.62 0.55 1.04
C PRO A 181 0.66 -0.25 -0.26
N PRO A 182 -0.49 -0.41 -0.96
CA PRO A 182 -0.51 -0.98 -2.30
C PRO A 182 0.50 -0.34 -3.23
N GLN A 183 1.18 -1.16 -4.04
CA GLN A 183 2.19 -0.73 -5.02
C GLN A 183 3.41 -0.02 -4.41
N GLY A 184 3.53 0.06 -3.10
CA GLY A 184 4.57 0.88 -2.44
C GLY A 184 4.36 2.39 -2.59
N LYS A 185 3.18 2.83 -3.01
CA LYS A 185 2.84 4.25 -3.16
C LYS A 185 2.34 4.84 -1.87
N PHE A 186 2.82 6.01 -1.55
CA PHE A 186 2.47 6.70 -0.31
C PHE A 186 2.49 8.21 -0.45
N SER A 187 1.87 8.89 0.51
CA SER A 187 2.07 10.29 0.82
C SER A 187 2.33 10.43 2.32
N GLU A 188 2.96 11.50 2.76
CA GLU A 188 3.17 11.76 4.19
C GLU A 188 1.84 11.74 4.97
N GLU A 189 0.79 12.28 4.37
CA GLU A 189 -0.56 12.29 4.96
C GLU A 189 -1.08 10.87 5.17
N ASN A 190 -0.93 9.97 4.18
CA ASN A 190 -1.38 8.58 4.31
C ASN A 190 -0.60 7.81 5.38
N LEU A 191 0.71 8.04 5.48
CA LEU A 191 1.54 7.44 6.52
C LEU A 191 1.10 7.91 7.91
N ARG A 192 0.79 9.21 8.06
CA ARG A 192 0.28 9.77 9.31
C ARG A 192 -1.11 9.20 9.65
N GLN A 193 -2.01 9.10 8.67
CA GLN A 193 -3.34 8.50 8.87
C GLN A 193 -3.24 7.03 9.31
N ALA A 194 -2.35 6.24 8.71
CA ALA A 194 -2.10 4.86 9.14
C ALA A 194 -1.58 4.80 10.58
N GLN A 195 -0.64 5.68 10.94
CA GLN A 195 -0.11 5.78 12.30
C GLN A 195 -1.19 6.17 13.32
N GLU A 196 -2.08 7.10 13.00
CA GLU A 196 -3.20 7.51 13.85
C GLU A 196 -4.19 6.36 14.10
N LEU A 197 -4.31 5.43 13.17
CA LEU A 197 -5.08 4.20 13.33
C LEU A 197 -4.32 3.09 14.08
N GLY A 198 -3.11 3.39 14.54
CA GLY A 198 -2.24 2.48 15.28
C GLY A 198 -1.43 1.52 14.42
N TYR A 199 -1.40 1.72 13.09
CA TYR A 199 -0.61 0.88 12.21
C TYR A 199 0.86 1.27 12.17
N THR A 200 1.71 0.26 12.09
CA THR A 200 3.10 0.37 11.64
C THR A 200 3.13 0.08 10.15
N THR A 201 3.56 1.08 9.36
CA THR A 201 3.74 0.87 7.92
C THR A 201 5.05 0.13 7.66
N VAL A 202 5.02 -0.87 6.79
CA VAL A 202 6.17 -1.73 6.47
C VAL A 202 6.43 -1.69 4.97
N PHE A 203 7.57 -1.13 4.59
CA PHE A 203 8.13 -1.26 3.25
C PHE A 203 9.07 -2.47 3.19
N TRP A 204 10.06 -2.45 2.32
CA TRP A 204 11.02 -3.54 2.14
C TRP A 204 12.41 -3.00 1.79
N SER A 205 13.43 -3.79 2.01
CA SER A 205 14.80 -3.51 1.58
C SER A 205 15.34 -4.52 0.57
N LEU A 206 14.59 -5.59 0.29
CA LEU A 206 14.91 -6.54 -0.76
C LEU A 206 13.65 -6.98 -1.46
N ALA A 207 13.63 -6.89 -2.78
CA ALA A 207 12.56 -7.36 -3.65
C ALA A 207 13.10 -7.65 -5.05
N TYR A 208 12.31 -8.35 -5.84
CA TYR A 208 12.53 -8.52 -7.27
C TYR A 208 11.19 -8.57 -7.99
N VAL A 209 11.20 -8.52 -9.32
CA VAL A 209 9.97 -8.54 -10.13
C VAL A 209 9.46 -9.97 -10.23
N ASP A 210 8.44 -10.32 -9.45
CA ASP A 210 7.87 -11.66 -9.31
C ASP A 210 6.34 -11.72 -9.48
N TRP A 211 5.68 -10.57 -9.67
CA TRP A 211 4.21 -10.44 -9.65
C TRP A 211 3.53 -10.65 -11.02
N TYR A 212 4.27 -10.66 -12.13
CA TYR A 212 3.69 -10.92 -13.44
C TYR A 212 3.39 -12.41 -13.61
N THR A 213 2.12 -12.77 -13.68
CA THR A 213 1.68 -14.17 -13.79
C THR A 213 1.96 -14.81 -15.15
N ASP A 214 2.04 -14.01 -16.19
CA ASP A 214 2.32 -14.40 -17.57
C ASP A 214 3.81 -14.30 -17.98
N ASN A 215 4.64 -13.76 -17.08
CA ASN A 215 6.08 -13.58 -17.30
C ASN A 215 6.85 -13.81 -15.99
N GLN A 216 6.76 -15.02 -15.46
CA GLN A 216 7.47 -15.40 -14.24
C GLN A 216 8.98 -15.52 -14.50
N PRO A 217 9.82 -15.01 -13.59
CA PRO A 217 11.26 -15.21 -13.69
C PRO A 217 11.64 -16.68 -13.58
N THR A 218 12.76 -17.09 -14.20
CA THR A 218 13.33 -18.42 -13.95
C THR A 218 13.93 -18.49 -12.53
N ASP A 219 14.18 -19.72 -12.06
CA ASP A 219 14.80 -19.95 -10.75
C ASP A 219 16.17 -19.25 -10.66
N GLU A 220 16.99 -19.36 -11.73
CA GLU A 220 18.29 -18.71 -11.81
C GLU A 220 18.17 -17.18 -11.77
N GLN A 221 17.16 -16.61 -12.44
CA GLN A 221 16.90 -15.18 -12.41
C GLN A 221 16.52 -14.73 -11.01
N ALA A 222 15.64 -15.46 -10.31
CA ALA A 222 15.25 -15.18 -8.94
C ALA A 222 16.46 -15.24 -8.00
N PHE A 223 17.22 -16.33 -8.00
CA PHE A 223 18.42 -16.48 -7.19
C PHE A 223 19.46 -15.40 -7.48
N SER A 224 19.66 -15.02 -8.75
CA SER A 224 20.59 -13.95 -9.14
C SER A 224 20.23 -12.57 -8.59
N LYS A 225 18.97 -12.37 -8.15
CA LYS A 225 18.51 -11.13 -7.52
C LYS A 225 18.48 -11.26 -6.00
N LEU A 226 18.00 -12.37 -5.48
CA LEU A 226 17.74 -12.55 -4.05
C LEU A 226 19.02 -12.85 -3.26
N LEU A 227 19.91 -13.71 -3.77
CA LEU A 227 21.11 -14.13 -3.02
C LEU A 227 22.16 -13.02 -2.86
N PRO A 228 22.57 -12.28 -3.90
CA PRO A 228 23.61 -11.25 -3.72
C PRO A 228 23.10 -9.98 -3.02
N ARG A 229 21.76 -9.79 -2.96
CA ARG A 229 21.17 -8.60 -2.33
C ARG A 229 20.78 -8.81 -0.88
N ILE A 230 20.86 -10.04 -0.36
CA ILE A 230 20.56 -10.29 1.04
C ILE A 230 21.53 -9.53 1.95
N HIS A 231 21.03 -8.99 3.02
CA HIS A 231 21.80 -8.21 3.99
C HIS A 231 21.20 -8.34 5.39
N ASN A 232 21.96 -7.98 6.40
CA ASN A 232 21.50 -8.00 7.77
C ASN A 232 20.28 -7.09 7.96
N GLY A 233 19.28 -7.59 8.64
CA GLY A 233 18.04 -6.87 8.89
C GLY A 233 17.12 -6.76 7.66
N ALA A 234 17.36 -7.52 6.57
CA ALA A 234 16.56 -7.43 5.37
C ALA A 234 15.08 -7.69 5.63
N ILE A 235 14.22 -6.76 5.21
CA ILE A 235 12.79 -7.00 5.05
C ILE A 235 12.57 -7.37 3.58
N VAL A 236 12.20 -8.62 3.35
CA VAL A 236 12.07 -9.18 2.01
C VAL A 236 10.62 -9.12 1.56
N LEU A 237 10.36 -8.50 0.41
CA LEU A 237 9.07 -8.56 -0.25
C LEU A 237 9.08 -9.63 -1.34
N LEU A 238 8.15 -10.57 -1.23
CA LEU A 238 7.79 -11.56 -2.24
C LEU A 238 6.27 -11.51 -2.47
N HIS A 239 5.80 -12.04 -3.60
CA HIS A 239 4.37 -12.17 -3.84
C HIS A 239 3.94 -13.64 -3.73
N SER A 240 2.83 -13.89 -3.03
CA SER A 240 2.29 -15.24 -2.83
C SER A 240 1.71 -15.85 -4.11
N THR A 241 1.47 -15.03 -5.13
CA THR A 241 0.98 -15.45 -6.46
C THR A 241 2.09 -15.91 -7.40
N SER A 242 3.35 -15.80 -7.01
CA SER A 242 4.50 -16.21 -7.85
C SER A 242 4.72 -17.72 -7.82
N GLU A 243 4.56 -18.38 -8.97
CA GLU A 243 4.89 -19.79 -9.13
C GLU A 243 6.39 -20.04 -8.89
N THR A 244 7.24 -19.08 -9.26
CA THR A 244 8.67 -19.17 -9.00
C THR A 244 8.96 -19.15 -7.51
N ASN A 245 8.37 -18.22 -6.76
CA ASN A 245 8.53 -18.20 -5.29
C ASN A 245 8.05 -19.49 -4.64
N ALA A 246 6.88 -19.98 -5.04
CA ALA A 246 6.34 -21.25 -4.50
C ALA A 246 7.28 -22.45 -4.76
N ARG A 247 8.00 -22.43 -5.88
CA ARG A 247 8.93 -23.51 -6.26
C ARG A 247 10.28 -23.40 -5.57
N ILE A 248 10.84 -22.18 -5.45
CA ILE A 248 12.21 -21.98 -4.97
C ILE A 248 12.35 -21.71 -3.48
N LEU A 249 11.26 -21.38 -2.77
CA LEU A 249 11.34 -20.83 -1.41
C LEU A 249 12.10 -21.76 -0.45
N ASP A 250 11.85 -23.07 -0.49
CA ASP A 250 12.55 -24.06 0.34
C ASP A 250 14.09 -24.00 0.12
N GLU A 251 14.52 -23.99 -1.12
CA GLU A 251 15.95 -23.88 -1.45
C GLU A 251 16.51 -22.49 -1.10
N LEU A 252 15.74 -21.44 -1.30
CA LEU A 252 16.14 -20.07 -0.99
C LEU A 252 16.39 -19.90 0.53
N LEU A 253 15.46 -20.40 1.37
CA LEU A 253 15.62 -20.36 2.82
C LEU A 253 16.82 -21.18 3.26
N THR A 254 17.03 -22.39 2.72
CA THR A 254 18.22 -23.22 2.97
C THR A 254 19.51 -22.43 2.67
N LYS A 255 19.59 -21.76 1.51
CA LYS A 255 20.79 -21.00 1.13
C LYS A 255 21.03 -19.82 2.07
N TRP A 256 20.00 -19.16 2.56
CA TRP A 256 20.15 -18.09 3.53
C TRP A 256 20.57 -18.59 4.90
N GLU A 257 20.06 -19.75 5.36
CA GLU A 257 20.53 -20.42 6.58
C GLU A 257 22.00 -20.83 6.47
N GLU A 258 22.42 -21.42 5.34
CA GLU A 258 23.83 -21.75 5.05
C GLU A 258 24.75 -20.52 5.07
N ALA A 259 24.23 -19.34 4.68
CA ALA A 259 24.90 -18.06 4.78
C ALA A 259 24.91 -17.48 6.22
N GLY A 260 24.28 -18.18 7.17
CA GLY A 260 24.23 -17.85 8.60
C GLY A 260 23.12 -16.87 8.98
N TYR A 261 22.11 -16.71 8.14
CA TYR A 261 20.91 -15.91 8.47
C TYR A 261 19.90 -16.74 9.29
N THR A 262 19.11 -16.03 10.09
CA THR A 262 17.93 -16.54 10.80
C THR A 262 16.71 -15.74 10.38
N PHE A 263 15.52 -16.28 10.62
CA PHE A 263 14.26 -15.64 10.29
C PHE A 263 13.60 -15.06 11.54
N GLY A 264 13.16 -13.81 11.48
CA GLY A 264 12.49 -13.11 12.57
C GLY A 264 11.08 -12.67 12.21
N ALA A 265 10.25 -12.47 13.21
CA ALA A 265 8.92 -11.91 13.03
C ALA A 265 8.97 -10.37 13.03
N LEU A 266 8.09 -9.69 12.26
CA LEU A 266 8.02 -8.22 12.24
C LEU A 266 7.77 -7.60 13.61
N THR A 267 7.15 -8.34 14.54
CA THR A 267 6.95 -7.90 15.93
C THR A 267 8.24 -7.65 16.69
N GLU A 268 9.36 -8.22 16.25
CA GLU A 268 10.68 -7.99 16.84
C GLU A 268 11.24 -6.58 16.49
N LEU A 269 10.73 -5.97 15.42
CA LEU A 269 11.13 -4.61 15.01
C LEU A 269 10.46 -3.52 15.84
N ALA A 270 9.35 -3.83 16.50
CA ALA A 270 8.54 -2.88 17.27
C ALA A 270 8.97 -2.76 18.75
N GLN A 271 10.07 -3.37 19.16
CA GLN A 271 10.56 -3.40 20.56
C GLN A 271 11.63 -2.33 20.83
#